data_417c75fcc93390cdf90a191e23f18434
#
_entry.id   417c75fcc93390cdf90a191e23f18434
#
_cell.length_a   1.000
_cell.length_b   1.000
_cell.length_c   1.000
_cell.angle_alpha   90.00
_cell.angle_beta   90.00
_cell.angle_gamma   90.00
#
_symmetry.space_group_name_H-M   'P 1'
#
loop_
_entity.id
_entity.type
_entity.pdbx_description
1 polymer ?
#
loop_
_entity_poly.entity_id
_entity_poly.type
_entity_poly.pdbx_seq_one_letter_code
_entity_poly.pdbx_strand_id
1 'polypeptide(L)'
;SSTTWAGQSLLDGTFTDKSFQVGTGTMAADQLVTSISGASSGYLGLSGSSGSTITTPQKIGSEFQVNTTTTGYQYSPVTTNLENGNFIIAWASEAQDGSVEGSYGQIYSPSGQKIGSEFQINSTTYDYQTNPAVTSLENGGFFTAWRDRSNDGDSWGIFGQIFDASGNKVGAEFGINSTTFGAQLDVNLTTLDNGSVVATWRDYAADGDGSGVFGQIFSSSGAKLGAEFQINSYVADFQTDADVIALTGGGFFVSWNSEGQDGDLYGIYGQFFNDSATKIGSEFRINSTTTGSQLYPEVNQLSDGGLIVAWQDSSLDGSNEGVFAQKIDVLGNKIGTEFQLNDYSTDAQTTPFVQSLKSGGFIATWNSNGQDGSGLGIFGQRFDNSGNKVGDEFQINSYTNSDQKNPHRHPISELENGNLVMTWSSSEQDGDDYGVFAQIFDVGATNVDLTTMSNSQSAISLVDSALQNLNSQRASLGAISNRLDHIVAYNTNAATNVSKSLGRIQDADFAAESTSLAKNQILQQASTAMLAQANASKQNILELLQN
;
A
#
# COMPACT_ATOMS: atom_id res chain seq x y z
N SER A 1 11.02 -11.08 25.81
CA SER A 1 12.25 -11.88 25.66
C SER A 1 12.93 -11.42 24.37
N SER A 2 14.17 -10.96 24.48
CA SER A 2 14.95 -10.47 23.36
C SER A 2 15.54 -11.63 22.56
N THR A 3 14.79 -12.16 21.60
CA THR A 3 15.38 -13.03 20.57
C THR A 3 16.17 -12.12 19.63
N THR A 4 17.50 -12.21 19.66
CA THR A 4 18.38 -11.38 18.84
C THR A 4 19.27 -12.22 17.94
N TRP A 5 19.60 -11.70 16.75
CA TRP A 5 20.61 -12.25 15.86
C TRP A 5 21.59 -11.14 15.46
N ALA A 6 22.88 -11.40 15.61
CA ALA A 6 23.93 -10.40 15.37
C ALA A 6 23.70 -9.05 16.07
N GLY A 7 23.08 -9.07 17.27
CA GLY A 7 22.77 -7.88 18.05
C GLY A 7 21.49 -7.14 17.64
N GLN A 8 20.78 -7.62 16.61
CA GLN A 8 19.50 -7.06 16.17
C GLN A 8 18.33 -7.90 16.73
N SER A 9 17.26 -7.24 17.16
CA SER A 9 16.04 -7.89 17.61
C SER A 9 15.32 -8.54 16.42
N LEU A 10 14.80 -9.76 16.60
CA LEU A 10 14.14 -10.51 15.52
C LEU A 10 12.62 -10.40 15.54
N LEU A 11 12.02 -10.05 16.71
CA LEU A 11 10.59 -10.18 16.92
C LEU A 11 9.91 -8.84 17.26
N ASP A 12 10.60 -7.72 17.12
CA ASP A 12 10.07 -6.38 17.37
C ASP A 12 9.64 -5.62 16.10
N GLY A 13 9.72 -6.29 14.94
CA GLY A 13 9.37 -5.70 13.65
C GLY A 13 10.49 -4.89 12.99
N THR A 14 11.66 -4.78 13.61
CA THR A 14 12.79 -4.00 13.05
C THR A 14 13.73 -4.83 12.15
N PHE A 15 13.52 -6.15 12.08
CA PHE A 15 14.32 -7.04 11.23
C PHE A 15 13.76 -7.07 9.80
N THR A 16 13.96 -5.99 9.05
CA THR A 16 13.43 -5.81 7.70
C THR A 16 14.55 -5.75 6.67
N ASP A 17 14.30 -6.26 5.47
CA ASP A 17 15.14 -6.18 4.28
C ASP A 17 16.61 -6.54 4.52
N LYS A 18 16.84 -7.53 5.40
CA LYS A 18 18.19 -8.03 5.68
C LYS A 18 18.66 -8.89 4.52
N SER A 19 19.74 -8.46 3.88
CA SER A 19 20.36 -9.16 2.76
C SER A 19 21.46 -10.08 3.26
N PHE A 20 21.39 -11.35 2.87
CA PHE A 20 22.43 -12.35 3.12
C PHE A 20 23.09 -12.72 1.79
N GLN A 21 24.40 -12.61 1.73
CA GLN A 21 25.16 -13.07 0.58
C GLN A 21 25.18 -14.59 0.55
N VAL A 22 24.57 -15.20 -0.45
CA VAL A 22 24.43 -16.65 -0.60
C VAL A 22 25.13 -17.21 -1.85
N GLY A 23 25.60 -16.34 -2.74
CA GLY A 23 26.38 -16.67 -3.92
C GLY A 23 27.71 -15.89 -3.94
N THR A 24 28.54 -16.15 -4.96
CA THR A 24 29.88 -15.53 -5.12
C THR A 24 29.86 -14.26 -5.96
N GLY A 25 28.73 -13.91 -6.56
CA GLY A 25 28.55 -12.75 -7.42
C GLY A 25 27.96 -11.55 -6.68
N THR A 26 27.69 -10.49 -7.42
CA THR A 26 27.04 -9.25 -6.93
C THR A 26 25.62 -9.08 -7.44
N MET A 27 25.07 -10.07 -8.14
CA MET A 27 23.71 -10.02 -8.68
C MET A 27 22.66 -10.27 -7.58
N ALA A 28 21.45 -9.80 -7.78
CA ALA A 28 20.33 -10.03 -6.86
C ALA A 28 20.07 -11.55 -6.59
N ALA A 29 20.39 -12.42 -7.55
CA ALA A 29 20.30 -13.88 -7.38
C ALA A 29 21.33 -14.44 -6.37
N ASP A 30 22.41 -13.74 -6.10
CA ASP A 30 23.43 -14.11 -5.12
C ASP A 30 23.11 -13.62 -3.70
N GLN A 31 21.98 -12.93 -3.52
CA GLN A 31 21.53 -12.39 -2.24
C GLN A 31 20.20 -12.99 -1.85
N LEU A 32 20.04 -13.32 -0.59
CA LEU A 32 18.76 -13.68 0.03
C LEU A 32 18.33 -12.50 0.91
N VAL A 33 17.35 -11.74 0.44
CA VAL A 33 16.72 -10.70 1.25
C VAL A 33 15.59 -11.32 2.07
N THR A 34 15.54 -11.03 3.35
CA THR A 34 14.50 -11.53 4.27
C THR A 34 14.13 -10.50 5.30
N SER A 35 12.86 -10.53 5.70
CA SER A 35 12.27 -9.73 6.76
C SER A 35 11.55 -10.64 7.74
N ILE A 36 11.57 -10.30 9.03
CA ILE A 36 10.82 -10.98 10.07
C ILE A 36 9.89 -9.96 10.71
N SER A 37 8.59 -10.21 10.60
CA SER A 37 7.56 -9.36 11.20
C SER A 37 7.60 -9.40 12.72
N GLY A 38 7.17 -8.32 13.37
CA GLY A 38 7.05 -8.28 14.83
C GLY A 38 6.07 -9.33 15.34
N ALA A 39 6.40 -9.91 16.49
CA ALA A 39 5.54 -10.84 17.23
C ALA A 39 5.23 -10.31 18.65
N SER A 40 5.33 -8.98 18.86
CA SER A 40 4.83 -8.33 20.06
C SER A 40 3.30 -8.32 20.09
N SER A 41 2.71 -8.13 21.26
CA SER A 41 1.26 -8.02 21.40
C SER A 41 0.66 -6.91 20.53
N GLY A 42 1.38 -5.80 20.34
CA GLY A 42 0.97 -4.72 19.44
C GLY A 42 0.91 -5.17 17.98
N TYR A 43 1.96 -5.84 17.46
CA TYR A 43 1.96 -6.38 16.09
C TYR A 43 0.91 -7.47 15.87
N LEU A 44 0.52 -8.19 16.92
CA LEU A 44 -0.50 -9.24 16.85
C LEU A 44 -1.91 -8.73 17.16
N GLY A 45 -2.08 -7.43 17.42
CA GLY A 45 -3.36 -6.84 17.80
C GLY A 45 -3.85 -7.29 19.21
N LEU A 46 -2.96 -7.84 20.03
CA LEU A 46 -3.27 -8.39 21.35
C LEU A 46 -2.79 -7.47 22.49
N SER A 47 -2.52 -6.20 22.23
CA SER A 47 -2.09 -5.23 23.25
C SER A 47 -3.26 -4.86 24.16
N GLY A 48 -3.56 -5.77 25.07
CA GLY A 48 -4.37 -5.50 26.25
C GLY A 48 -3.48 -5.12 27.40
N SER A 49 -3.23 -3.85 27.63
CA SER A 49 -2.60 -3.40 28.86
C SER A 49 -3.59 -3.55 30.00
N SER A 50 -3.14 -4.14 31.09
CA SER A 50 -3.87 -4.19 32.35
C SER A 50 -4.25 -2.75 32.79
N GLY A 51 -5.45 -2.30 32.44
CA GLY A 51 -6.10 -1.14 33.05
C GLY A 51 -5.82 0.24 32.46
N SER A 52 -5.07 0.38 31.37
CA SER A 52 -4.97 1.68 30.66
C SER A 52 -5.64 1.56 29.30
N THR A 53 -6.75 2.24 29.12
CA THR A 53 -7.34 2.48 27.79
C THR A 53 -6.37 3.35 27.01
N ILE A 54 -5.87 2.90 25.84
CA ILE A 54 -5.16 3.78 24.92
C ILE A 54 -6.18 4.80 24.43
N THR A 55 -6.04 6.03 24.88
CA THR A 55 -6.91 7.14 24.49
C THR A 55 -6.39 7.82 23.22
N THR A 56 -5.06 7.92 23.07
CA THR A 56 -4.41 8.50 21.90
C THR A 56 -3.67 7.40 21.12
N PRO A 57 -3.88 7.26 19.79
CA PRO A 57 -3.21 6.27 18.96
C PRO A 57 -1.68 6.30 19.10
N GLN A 58 -1.05 5.13 19.16
CA GLN A 58 0.39 4.98 19.34
C GLN A 58 1.05 4.44 18.07
N LYS A 59 2.16 5.05 17.64
CA LYS A 59 2.94 4.57 16.48
C LYS A 59 3.54 3.20 16.77
N ILE A 60 3.37 2.26 15.84
CA ILE A 60 4.01 0.94 15.84
C ILE A 60 5.17 0.97 14.84
N GLY A 61 6.39 0.81 15.35
CA GLY A 61 7.59 0.94 14.52
C GLY A 61 7.85 2.37 14.05
N SER A 62 8.65 2.50 13.01
CA SER A 62 8.92 3.79 12.34
C SER A 62 8.02 3.94 11.12
N GLU A 63 7.79 5.16 10.69
CA GLU A 63 7.22 5.41 9.37
C GLU A 63 8.14 4.81 8.29
N PHE A 64 7.56 4.35 7.20
CA PHE A 64 8.27 3.68 6.13
C PHE A 64 7.88 4.21 4.76
N GLN A 65 8.86 4.24 3.87
CA GLN A 65 8.65 4.62 2.48
C GLN A 65 7.95 3.49 1.71
N VAL A 66 6.90 3.84 0.98
CA VAL A 66 6.07 2.91 0.20
C VAL A 66 6.67 2.66 -1.18
N ASN A 67 6.88 3.73 -1.95
CA ASN A 67 7.44 3.70 -3.29
C ASN A 67 8.90 3.24 -3.29
N THR A 68 9.33 2.61 -4.38
CA THR A 68 10.74 2.25 -4.61
C THR A 68 11.42 3.18 -5.60
N THR A 69 10.67 3.76 -6.53
CA THR A 69 11.12 4.85 -7.40
C THR A 69 11.01 6.15 -6.62
N THR A 70 12.11 6.91 -6.55
CA THR A 70 12.19 8.18 -5.80
C THR A 70 12.42 9.39 -6.70
N THR A 71 12.40 9.21 -8.02
CA THR A 71 12.57 10.31 -8.98
C THR A 71 11.21 10.85 -9.38
N GLY A 72 11.04 12.17 -9.32
CA GLY A 72 9.79 12.87 -9.62
C GLY A 72 8.72 12.68 -8.53
N TYR A 73 7.49 13.00 -8.85
CA TYR A 73 6.37 12.99 -7.91
C TYR A 73 5.77 11.60 -7.73
N GLN A 74 5.68 11.14 -6.47
CA GLN A 74 4.80 10.03 -6.07
C GLN A 74 3.78 10.57 -5.07
N TYR A 75 2.50 10.43 -5.39
CA TYR A 75 1.46 11.14 -4.66
C TYR A 75 0.08 10.45 -4.72
N SER A 76 -0.89 11.01 -4.01
CA SER A 76 -2.27 10.49 -3.89
C SER A 76 -2.33 9.01 -3.50
N PRO A 77 -1.66 8.59 -2.40
CA PRO A 77 -1.78 7.22 -1.94
C PRO A 77 -3.18 6.91 -1.44
N VAL A 78 -3.67 5.72 -1.76
CA VAL A 78 -4.90 5.14 -1.23
C VAL A 78 -4.61 3.75 -0.70
N THR A 79 -5.37 3.30 0.31
CA THR A 79 -5.15 1.98 0.91
C THR A 79 -6.46 1.25 1.18
N THR A 80 -6.43 -0.08 1.05
CA THR A 80 -7.54 -0.94 1.47
C THR A 80 -7.00 -2.28 1.98
N ASN A 81 -7.75 -2.91 2.89
CA ASN A 81 -7.47 -4.27 3.35
C ASN A 81 -7.87 -5.28 2.29
N LEU A 82 -7.18 -6.41 2.25
CA LEU A 82 -7.52 -7.58 1.45
C LEU A 82 -8.08 -8.68 2.36
N GLU A 83 -8.95 -9.52 1.83
CA GLU A 83 -9.59 -10.62 2.56
C GLU A 83 -8.61 -11.63 3.20
N ASN A 84 -7.37 -11.68 2.73
CA ASN A 84 -6.32 -12.53 3.29
C ASN A 84 -5.56 -11.89 4.48
N GLY A 85 -6.03 -10.74 4.98
CA GLY A 85 -5.44 -9.98 6.07
C GLY A 85 -4.29 -9.05 5.67
N ASN A 86 -3.83 -9.09 4.43
CA ASN A 86 -2.87 -8.14 3.88
C ASN A 86 -3.56 -6.81 3.56
N PHE A 87 -2.80 -5.79 3.18
CA PHE A 87 -3.34 -4.56 2.63
C PHE A 87 -2.54 -4.11 1.41
N ILE A 88 -3.18 -3.32 0.57
CA ILE A 88 -2.54 -2.69 -0.59
C ILE A 88 -2.47 -1.19 -0.39
N ILE A 89 -1.39 -0.58 -0.84
CA ILE A 89 -1.27 0.87 -1.06
C ILE A 89 -1.08 1.07 -2.56
N ALA A 90 -1.91 1.95 -3.15
CA ALA A 90 -1.79 2.36 -4.55
C ALA A 90 -1.54 3.86 -4.62
N TRP A 91 -0.78 4.33 -5.62
CA TRP A 91 -0.40 5.74 -5.77
C TRP A 91 -0.16 6.12 -7.23
N ALA A 92 -0.09 7.40 -7.52
CA ALA A 92 0.38 7.92 -8.79
C ALA A 92 1.91 8.17 -8.73
N SER A 93 2.61 7.85 -9.82
CA SER A 93 4.05 8.05 -9.95
C SER A 93 4.40 8.71 -11.27
N GLU A 94 5.15 9.82 -11.22
CA GLU A 94 5.62 10.55 -12.38
C GLU A 94 6.74 9.78 -13.10
N ALA A 95 6.65 9.71 -14.42
CA ALA A 95 7.66 9.22 -15.36
C ALA A 95 8.18 7.78 -15.14
N GLN A 96 7.67 7.03 -14.17
CA GLN A 96 8.16 5.70 -13.81
C GLN A 96 7.88 4.66 -14.92
N ASP A 97 6.79 4.80 -15.68
CA ASP A 97 6.44 3.93 -16.81
C ASP A 97 7.02 4.39 -18.15
N GLY A 98 7.80 5.49 -18.14
CA GLY A 98 8.40 6.08 -19.32
C GLY A 98 7.51 7.10 -20.05
N SER A 99 6.37 7.47 -19.47
CA SER A 99 5.49 8.54 -19.93
C SER A 99 5.35 9.63 -18.86
N VAL A 100 4.18 10.26 -18.75
CA VAL A 100 3.99 11.40 -17.83
C VAL A 100 3.70 10.92 -16.42
N GLU A 101 2.63 10.14 -16.22
CA GLU A 101 2.26 9.56 -14.94
C GLU A 101 1.64 8.17 -15.12
N GLY A 102 1.96 7.25 -14.21
CA GLY A 102 1.35 5.93 -14.13
C GLY A 102 0.85 5.64 -12.70
N SER A 103 -0.09 4.72 -12.57
CA SER A 103 -0.59 4.23 -11.28
C SER A 103 0.15 2.97 -10.86
N TYR A 104 0.60 2.91 -9.61
CA TYR A 104 1.40 1.83 -9.04
C TYR A 104 0.81 1.30 -7.75
N GLY A 105 1.18 0.08 -7.37
CA GLY A 105 0.72 -0.56 -6.15
C GLY A 105 1.78 -1.43 -5.49
N GLN A 106 1.66 -1.58 -4.17
CA GLN A 106 2.47 -2.49 -3.36
C GLN A 106 1.60 -3.15 -2.30
N ILE A 107 1.70 -4.47 -2.18
CA ILE A 107 0.99 -5.24 -1.16
C ILE A 107 1.87 -5.36 0.09
N TYR A 108 1.25 -5.30 1.25
CA TYR A 108 1.89 -5.39 2.56
C TYR A 108 1.20 -6.40 3.45
N SER A 109 1.96 -7.02 4.34
CA SER A 109 1.41 -7.76 5.49
C SER A 109 0.84 -6.79 6.54
N PRO A 110 -0.02 -7.26 7.47
CA PRO A 110 -0.54 -6.42 8.56
C PRO A 110 0.53 -5.79 9.46
N SER A 111 1.77 -6.25 9.38
CA SER A 111 2.93 -5.69 10.10
C SER A 111 3.73 -4.68 9.26
N GLY A 112 3.25 -4.28 8.07
CA GLY A 112 3.93 -3.32 7.21
C GLY A 112 5.09 -3.89 6.38
N GLN A 113 5.20 -5.22 6.25
CA GLN A 113 6.24 -5.84 5.42
C GLN A 113 5.77 -5.95 3.96
N LYS A 114 6.59 -5.50 3.01
CA LYS A 114 6.31 -5.65 1.58
C LYS A 114 6.13 -7.12 1.19
N ILE A 115 5.08 -7.42 0.44
CA ILE A 115 4.81 -8.74 -0.15
C ILE A 115 4.96 -8.62 -1.66
N GLY A 116 5.92 -9.34 -2.21
CA GLY A 116 6.29 -9.19 -3.62
C GLY A 116 6.98 -7.87 -3.92
N SER A 117 7.01 -7.51 -5.18
CA SER A 117 7.57 -6.24 -5.67
C SER A 117 6.45 -5.25 -5.94
N GLU A 118 6.78 -3.98 -5.97
CA GLU A 118 5.97 -2.92 -6.55
C GLU A 118 5.55 -3.29 -7.98
N PHE A 119 4.33 -2.99 -8.35
CA PHE A 119 3.77 -3.33 -9.68
C PHE A 119 2.97 -2.17 -10.27
N GLN A 120 2.96 -2.09 -11.60
CA GLN A 120 2.17 -1.12 -12.34
C GLN A 120 0.70 -1.55 -12.43
N ILE A 121 -0.22 -0.65 -12.08
CA ILE A 121 -1.67 -0.88 -12.09
C ILE A 121 -2.21 -0.76 -13.52
N ASN A 122 -1.99 0.37 -14.19
CA ASN A 122 -2.43 0.59 -15.57
C ASN A 122 -1.65 -0.29 -16.57
N SER A 123 -2.23 -0.53 -17.74
CA SER A 123 -1.59 -1.23 -18.86
C SER A 123 -1.27 -0.27 -20.01
N THR A 124 -2.14 0.71 -20.22
CA THR A 124 -1.89 1.85 -21.12
C THR A 124 -0.92 2.79 -20.40
N THR A 125 0.19 3.17 -21.06
CA THR A 125 1.26 3.97 -20.45
C THR A 125 1.44 5.33 -21.13
N TYR A 126 0.58 5.70 -22.07
CA TYR A 126 0.66 6.97 -22.78
C TYR A 126 -0.13 8.05 -22.03
N ASP A 127 0.50 9.23 -21.80
CA ASP A 127 -0.07 10.40 -21.12
C ASP A 127 -0.27 10.14 -19.61
N TYR A 128 -1.37 10.54 -18.98
CA TYR A 128 -1.60 10.48 -17.53
C TYR A 128 -2.53 9.34 -17.13
N GLN A 129 -2.09 8.49 -16.22
CA GLN A 129 -2.91 7.51 -15.48
C GLN A 129 -2.70 7.75 -13.99
N THR A 130 -3.61 8.47 -13.36
CA THR A 130 -3.37 9.05 -12.03
C THR A 130 -4.61 9.00 -11.13
N ASN A 131 -4.43 9.38 -9.85
CA ASN A 131 -5.46 9.37 -8.82
C ASN A 131 -6.16 8.00 -8.70
N PRO A 132 -5.43 6.93 -8.36
CA PRO A 132 -6.01 5.62 -8.21
C PRO A 132 -7.03 5.58 -7.06
N ALA A 133 -8.05 4.75 -7.22
CA ALA A 133 -8.93 4.26 -6.18
C ALA A 133 -8.80 2.74 -6.09
N VAL A 134 -9.03 2.16 -4.91
CA VAL A 134 -8.90 0.71 -4.70
C VAL A 134 -9.95 0.22 -3.70
N THR A 135 -10.55 -0.95 -3.99
CA THR A 135 -11.43 -1.66 -3.06
C THR A 135 -11.14 -3.15 -3.10
N SER A 136 -11.28 -3.84 -1.98
CA SER A 136 -11.13 -5.29 -1.88
C SER A 136 -12.30 -6.02 -2.53
N LEU A 137 -12.06 -7.27 -2.95
CA LEU A 137 -13.07 -8.18 -3.48
C LEU A 137 -13.17 -9.42 -2.58
N GLU A 138 -14.38 -9.96 -2.40
CA GLU A 138 -14.63 -11.16 -1.59
C GLU A 138 -13.83 -12.40 -2.00
N ASN A 139 -13.38 -12.46 -3.26
CA ASN A 139 -12.51 -13.54 -3.75
C ASN A 139 -11.05 -13.41 -3.33
N GLY A 140 -10.73 -12.44 -2.48
CA GLY A 140 -9.40 -12.15 -1.97
C GLY A 140 -8.55 -11.23 -2.85
N GLY A 141 -9.01 -10.90 -4.06
CA GLY A 141 -8.39 -9.93 -4.95
C GLY A 141 -8.81 -8.48 -4.64
N PHE A 142 -8.57 -7.57 -5.56
CA PHE A 142 -8.97 -6.18 -5.45
C PHE A 142 -9.29 -5.57 -6.82
N PHE A 143 -10.12 -4.55 -6.80
CA PHE A 143 -10.47 -3.74 -7.95
C PHE A 143 -9.81 -2.36 -7.80
N THR A 144 -9.10 -1.91 -8.85
CA THR A 144 -8.53 -0.57 -8.93
C THR A 144 -9.20 0.21 -10.06
N ALA A 145 -9.35 1.52 -9.87
CA ALA A 145 -9.76 2.44 -10.93
C ALA A 145 -8.88 3.69 -10.86
N TRP A 146 -8.71 4.37 -11.99
CA TRP A 146 -7.93 5.60 -12.12
C TRP A 146 -8.50 6.48 -13.21
N ARG A 147 -8.16 7.76 -13.19
CA ARG A 147 -8.43 8.63 -14.34
C ARG A 147 -7.31 8.50 -15.36
N ASP A 148 -7.70 8.44 -16.64
CA ASP A 148 -6.81 8.30 -17.79
C ASP A 148 -7.14 9.40 -18.81
N ARG A 149 -6.11 10.11 -19.27
CA ARG A 149 -6.31 11.27 -20.16
C ARG A 149 -6.43 10.90 -21.63
N SER A 150 -6.01 9.74 -22.02
CA SER A 150 -5.80 9.44 -23.46
C SER A 150 -6.67 8.32 -24.00
N ASN A 151 -7.28 7.50 -23.15
CA ASN A 151 -7.75 6.17 -23.52
C ASN A 151 -9.25 6.14 -23.92
N ASP A 152 -10.05 7.15 -23.57
CA ASP A 152 -11.48 7.21 -23.90
C ASP A 152 -11.80 7.96 -25.21
N GLY A 153 -10.81 8.64 -25.80
CA GLY A 153 -10.91 9.30 -27.10
C GLY A 153 -11.33 10.78 -27.07
N ASP A 154 -11.57 11.37 -25.89
CA ASP A 154 -11.84 12.82 -25.76
C ASP A 154 -10.88 13.47 -24.75
N SER A 155 -11.23 13.60 -23.49
CA SER A 155 -10.46 14.30 -22.45
C SER A 155 -9.95 13.32 -21.39
N TRP A 156 -10.58 13.28 -20.23
CA TRP A 156 -10.31 12.36 -19.15
C TRP A 156 -11.43 11.35 -19.01
N GLY A 157 -11.11 10.06 -19.10
CA GLY A 157 -12.02 8.97 -18.78
C GLY A 157 -11.56 8.21 -17.55
N ILE A 158 -12.37 7.25 -17.10
CA ILE A 158 -12.06 6.41 -15.96
C ILE A 158 -11.90 4.97 -16.42
N PHE A 159 -10.79 4.36 -16.03
CA PHE A 159 -10.43 3.00 -16.36
C PHE A 159 -10.24 2.18 -15.10
N GLY A 160 -10.39 0.87 -15.22
CA GLY A 160 -10.27 -0.06 -14.12
C GLY A 160 -9.56 -1.36 -14.49
N GLN A 161 -9.02 -2.03 -13.48
CA GLN A 161 -8.35 -3.32 -13.59
C GLN A 161 -8.64 -4.15 -12.34
N ILE A 162 -8.91 -5.44 -12.55
CA ILE A 162 -9.03 -6.43 -11.48
C ILE A 162 -7.68 -7.10 -11.24
N PHE A 163 -7.39 -7.37 -9.99
CA PHE A 163 -6.18 -8.07 -9.54
C PHE A 163 -6.52 -9.25 -8.65
N ASP A 164 -5.68 -10.27 -8.67
CA ASP A 164 -5.70 -11.31 -7.64
C ASP A 164 -5.04 -10.85 -6.33
N ALA A 165 -5.12 -11.65 -5.27
CA ALA A 165 -4.54 -11.35 -3.96
C ALA A 165 -3.00 -11.22 -3.95
N SER A 166 -2.33 -11.57 -5.04
CA SER A 166 -0.87 -11.48 -5.21
C SER A 166 -0.44 -10.29 -6.06
N GLY A 167 -1.40 -9.46 -6.54
CA GLY A 167 -1.14 -8.32 -7.41
C GLY A 167 -0.97 -8.65 -8.89
N ASN A 168 -1.39 -9.85 -9.33
CA ASN A 168 -1.41 -10.18 -10.75
C ASN A 168 -2.71 -9.68 -11.39
N LYS A 169 -2.62 -9.07 -12.58
CA LYS A 169 -3.78 -8.62 -13.35
C LYS A 169 -4.68 -9.79 -13.75
N VAL A 170 -5.98 -9.65 -13.53
CA VAL A 170 -7.02 -10.59 -13.95
C VAL A 170 -7.83 -9.96 -15.06
N GLY A 171 -7.72 -10.50 -16.27
CA GLY A 171 -8.34 -9.92 -17.47
C GLY A 171 -7.59 -8.69 -18.00
N ALA A 172 -8.24 -7.97 -18.90
CA ALA A 172 -7.73 -6.74 -19.47
C ALA A 172 -8.27 -5.52 -18.69
N GLU A 173 -7.59 -4.40 -18.80
CA GLU A 173 -8.05 -3.07 -18.41
C GLU A 173 -9.33 -2.70 -19.16
N PHE A 174 -10.27 -2.01 -18.52
CA PHE A 174 -11.59 -1.69 -19.09
C PHE A 174 -12.09 -0.30 -18.67
N GLY A 175 -12.93 0.31 -19.53
CA GLY A 175 -13.56 1.61 -19.22
C GLY A 175 -14.67 1.50 -18.16
N ILE A 176 -14.62 2.36 -17.15
CA ILE A 176 -15.61 2.47 -16.08
C ILE A 176 -16.82 3.26 -16.56
N ASN A 177 -16.62 4.52 -16.99
CA ASN A 177 -17.66 5.37 -17.56
C ASN A 177 -18.14 4.84 -18.91
N SER A 178 -19.34 5.23 -19.31
CA SER A 178 -19.92 4.94 -20.63
C SER A 178 -20.04 6.21 -21.48
N THR A 179 -20.25 7.34 -20.83
CA THR A 179 -20.19 8.67 -21.42
C THR A 179 -18.71 9.06 -21.54
N THR A 180 -18.25 9.37 -22.75
CA THR A 180 -16.84 9.74 -23.03
C THR A 180 -16.67 11.21 -23.41
N PHE A 181 -17.77 11.95 -23.57
CA PHE A 181 -17.72 13.38 -23.87
C PHE A 181 -17.47 14.19 -22.60
N GLY A 182 -16.51 15.09 -22.65
CA GLY A 182 -16.07 15.88 -21.49
C GLY A 182 -15.07 15.14 -20.60
N ALA A 183 -14.89 15.61 -19.39
CA ALA A 183 -13.95 15.01 -18.44
C ALA A 183 -14.70 14.23 -17.35
N GLN A 184 -14.30 12.98 -17.13
CA GLN A 184 -14.70 12.18 -15.98
C GLN A 184 -13.53 12.10 -15.00
N LEU A 185 -13.76 12.55 -13.79
CA LEU A 185 -12.73 12.74 -12.79
C LEU A 185 -13.17 12.17 -11.43
N ASP A 186 -12.23 12.09 -10.50
CA ASP A 186 -12.53 11.90 -9.09
C ASP A 186 -13.25 10.58 -8.79
N VAL A 187 -12.73 9.46 -9.38
CA VAL A 187 -13.29 8.13 -9.18
C VAL A 187 -13.13 7.67 -7.73
N ASN A 188 -14.18 7.09 -7.17
CA ASN A 188 -14.19 6.41 -5.89
C ASN A 188 -14.80 5.01 -6.02
N LEU A 189 -14.40 4.05 -5.16
CA LEU A 189 -14.81 2.65 -5.23
C LEU A 189 -15.25 2.13 -3.86
N THR A 190 -16.32 1.35 -3.83
CA THR A 190 -16.67 0.54 -2.65
C THR A 190 -17.21 -0.82 -3.08
N THR A 191 -16.94 -1.86 -2.30
CA THR A 191 -17.51 -3.20 -2.51
C THR A 191 -18.71 -3.37 -1.59
N LEU A 192 -19.85 -3.74 -2.17
CA LEU A 192 -21.12 -3.97 -1.45
C LEU A 192 -21.14 -5.34 -0.77
N ASP A 193 -22.02 -5.52 0.23
CA ASP A 193 -22.23 -6.79 0.94
C ASP A 193 -22.59 -7.97 0.03
N ASN A 194 -23.10 -7.71 -1.18
CA ASN A 194 -23.43 -8.74 -2.17
C ASN A 194 -22.26 -9.08 -3.12
N GLY A 195 -21.05 -8.54 -2.88
CA GLY A 195 -19.84 -8.75 -3.66
C GLY A 195 -19.77 -7.94 -4.97
N SER A 196 -20.76 -7.09 -5.28
CA SER A 196 -20.67 -6.15 -6.39
C SER A 196 -19.87 -4.90 -5.99
N VAL A 197 -19.35 -4.16 -6.96
CA VAL A 197 -18.56 -2.95 -6.75
C VAL A 197 -19.31 -1.76 -7.30
N VAL A 198 -19.40 -0.68 -6.53
CA VAL A 198 -19.87 0.62 -6.99
C VAL A 198 -18.67 1.50 -7.28
N ALA A 199 -18.63 2.07 -8.49
CA ALA A 199 -17.73 3.17 -8.82
C ALA A 199 -18.56 4.46 -8.92
N THR A 200 -18.08 5.55 -8.35
CA THR A 200 -18.66 6.89 -8.47
C THR A 200 -17.62 7.84 -9.03
N TRP A 201 -18.06 8.86 -9.78
CA TRP A 201 -17.17 9.87 -10.35
C TRP A 201 -17.91 11.18 -10.62
N ARG A 202 -17.14 12.23 -10.84
CA ARG A 202 -17.63 13.50 -11.35
C ARG A 202 -17.59 13.50 -12.89
N ASP A 203 -18.66 13.94 -13.54
CA ASP A 203 -18.78 14.10 -14.98
C ASP A 203 -19.12 15.55 -15.33
N TYR A 204 -18.32 16.15 -16.21
CA TYR A 204 -18.45 17.57 -16.62
C TYR A 204 -19.50 17.85 -17.69
N ALA A 205 -20.12 16.83 -18.25
CA ALA A 205 -20.99 17.02 -19.41
C ALA A 205 -22.35 16.31 -19.31
N ALA A 206 -22.48 15.30 -18.45
CA ALA A 206 -23.59 14.36 -18.52
C ALA A 206 -24.89 14.86 -17.89
N ASP A 207 -24.87 15.84 -16.98
CA ASP A 207 -26.09 16.36 -16.33
C ASP A 207 -26.67 17.64 -16.97
N GLY A 208 -25.93 18.27 -17.88
CA GLY A 208 -26.41 19.38 -18.72
C GLY A 208 -26.04 20.78 -18.21
N ASP A 209 -25.48 20.92 -16.99
CA ASP A 209 -24.92 22.18 -16.46
C ASP A 209 -23.78 21.88 -15.49
N GLY A 210 -22.68 22.60 -15.58
CA GLY A 210 -21.52 22.43 -14.70
C GLY A 210 -20.95 21.01 -14.67
N SER A 211 -21.08 20.32 -13.54
CA SER A 211 -20.72 18.91 -13.40
C SER A 211 -21.62 18.19 -12.42
N GLY A 212 -21.95 16.93 -12.71
CA GLY A 212 -22.74 16.06 -11.83
C GLY A 212 -21.96 14.85 -11.33
N VAL A 213 -22.52 14.16 -10.35
CA VAL A 213 -22.00 12.91 -9.78
C VAL A 213 -22.73 11.73 -10.41
N PHE A 214 -21.94 10.79 -10.95
CA PHE A 214 -22.43 9.59 -11.62
C PHE A 214 -21.87 8.33 -11.00
N GLY A 215 -22.51 7.19 -11.29
CA GLY A 215 -22.06 5.90 -10.79
C GLY A 215 -22.37 4.75 -11.72
N GLN A 216 -21.65 3.63 -11.53
CA GLN A 216 -21.86 2.36 -12.23
C GLN A 216 -21.59 1.22 -11.27
N ILE A 217 -22.45 0.20 -11.32
CA ILE A 217 -22.25 -1.04 -10.56
C ILE A 217 -21.53 -2.06 -11.44
N PHE A 218 -20.60 -2.79 -10.84
CA PHE A 218 -19.82 -3.86 -11.48
C PHE A 218 -19.95 -5.16 -10.70
N SER A 219 -19.84 -6.29 -11.40
CA SER A 219 -19.57 -7.57 -10.73
C SER A 219 -18.12 -7.60 -10.24
N SER A 220 -17.80 -8.53 -9.35
CA SER A 220 -16.41 -8.79 -8.91
C SER A 220 -15.44 -9.18 -10.03
N SER A 221 -15.95 -9.49 -11.23
CA SER A 221 -15.14 -9.75 -12.45
C SER A 221 -14.99 -8.53 -13.37
N GLY A 222 -15.49 -7.34 -12.98
CA GLY A 222 -15.42 -6.12 -13.76
C GLY A 222 -16.51 -5.96 -14.83
N ALA A 223 -17.51 -6.84 -14.88
CA ALA A 223 -18.63 -6.67 -15.81
C ALA A 223 -19.63 -5.63 -15.29
N LYS A 224 -20.04 -4.68 -16.12
CA LYS A 224 -21.07 -3.69 -15.78
C LYS A 224 -22.40 -4.38 -15.46
N LEU A 225 -23.02 -4.01 -14.34
CA LEU A 225 -24.35 -4.45 -13.91
C LEU A 225 -25.32 -3.28 -14.02
N GLY A 226 -26.22 -3.34 -14.98
CA GLY A 226 -27.13 -2.23 -15.32
C GLY A 226 -26.45 -1.12 -16.11
N ALA A 227 -27.12 0.02 -16.20
CA ALA A 227 -26.63 1.23 -16.87
C ALA A 227 -25.97 2.17 -15.86
N GLU A 228 -25.14 3.07 -16.37
CA GLU A 228 -24.65 4.25 -15.66
C GLU A 228 -25.82 5.08 -15.15
N PHE A 229 -25.71 5.64 -13.95
CA PHE A 229 -26.80 6.37 -13.29
C PHE A 229 -26.30 7.67 -12.63
N GLN A 230 -27.16 8.67 -12.63
CA GLN A 230 -26.90 9.94 -11.95
C GLN A 230 -27.23 9.84 -10.45
N ILE A 231 -26.32 10.29 -9.61
CA ILE A 231 -26.42 10.24 -8.15
C ILE A 231 -27.16 11.46 -7.63
N ASN A 232 -26.70 12.68 -7.95
CA ASN A 232 -27.37 13.92 -7.58
C ASN A 232 -28.72 14.08 -8.29
N SER A 233 -29.60 14.89 -7.75
CA SER A 233 -30.87 15.28 -8.36
C SER A 233 -30.93 16.76 -8.66
N TYR A 234 -30.19 17.58 -7.92
CA TYR A 234 -29.91 18.98 -8.24
C TYR A 234 -28.84 19.05 -9.32
N VAL A 235 -29.11 19.75 -10.44
CA VAL A 235 -28.25 19.73 -11.65
C VAL A 235 -27.71 21.09 -12.04
N ALA A 236 -27.96 22.15 -11.25
CA ALA A 236 -27.38 23.44 -11.52
C ALA A 236 -25.97 23.56 -10.94
N ASP A 237 -25.08 24.26 -11.63
CA ASP A 237 -23.71 24.49 -11.22
C ASP A 237 -22.91 23.17 -11.01
N PHE A 238 -22.01 23.11 -10.00
CA PHE A 238 -21.08 22.00 -9.82
C PHE A 238 -21.46 21.10 -8.64
N GLN A 239 -21.55 19.78 -8.91
CA GLN A 239 -21.54 18.75 -7.89
C GLN A 239 -20.25 17.95 -8.02
N THR A 240 -19.47 17.90 -6.94
CA THR A 240 -18.08 17.42 -7.00
C THR A 240 -17.70 16.62 -5.74
N ASP A 241 -16.52 16.03 -5.77
CA ASP A 241 -15.87 15.38 -4.64
C ASP A 241 -16.77 14.36 -3.93
N ALA A 242 -17.35 13.45 -4.72
CA ALA A 242 -18.23 12.43 -4.16
C ALA A 242 -17.41 11.34 -3.43
N ASP A 243 -17.88 10.98 -2.25
CA ASP A 243 -17.42 9.80 -1.52
C ASP A 243 -18.54 8.76 -1.40
N VAL A 244 -18.20 7.46 -1.47
CA VAL A 244 -19.13 6.34 -1.49
C VAL A 244 -18.73 5.25 -0.51
N ILE A 245 -19.71 4.81 0.31
CA ILE A 245 -19.54 3.66 1.20
C ILE A 245 -20.64 2.62 1.01
N ALA A 246 -20.28 1.35 1.16
CA ALA A 246 -21.24 0.28 1.35
C ALA A 246 -21.88 0.37 2.74
N LEU A 247 -23.15 -0.03 2.84
CA LEU A 247 -23.88 -0.06 4.10
C LEU A 247 -24.04 -1.51 4.58
N THR A 248 -23.74 -1.74 5.85
CA THR A 248 -24.02 -3.02 6.49
C THR A 248 -25.53 -3.34 6.41
N GLY A 249 -25.85 -4.48 5.81
CA GLY A 249 -27.23 -4.89 5.56
C GLY A 249 -27.73 -4.58 4.16
N GLY A 250 -26.87 -4.08 3.28
CA GLY A 250 -27.11 -3.88 1.85
C GLY A 250 -27.33 -2.42 1.45
N GLY A 251 -27.05 -2.14 0.19
CA GLY A 251 -27.07 -0.79 -0.38
C GLY A 251 -25.79 0.00 -0.14
N PHE A 252 -25.84 1.27 -0.49
CA PHE A 252 -24.71 2.19 -0.35
C PHE A 252 -25.20 3.62 -0.11
N PHE A 253 -24.29 4.44 0.40
CA PHE A 253 -24.51 5.87 0.59
C PHE A 253 -23.45 6.66 -0.14
N VAL A 254 -23.85 7.79 -0.76
CA VAL A 254 -22.95 8.72 -1.43
C VAL A 254 -23.12 10.10 -0.83
N SER A 255 -22.02 10.77 -0.49
CA SER A 255 -21.98 12.19 -0.13
C SER A 255 -21.21 12.98 -1.20
N TRP A 256 -21.56 14.26 -1.39
CA TRP A 256 -20.88 15.17 -2.31
C TRP A 256 -21.02 16.62 -1.88
N ASN A 257 -20.19 17.51 -2.38
CA ASN A 257 -20.42 18.93 -2.28
C ASN A 257 -21.17 19.46 -3.51
N SER A 258 -22.15 20.35 -3.27
CA SER A 258 -23.02 20.93 -4.29
C SER A 258 -23.00 22.43 -4.21
N GLU A 259 -22.69 23.09 -5.34
CA GLU A 259 -22.61 24.54 -5.45
C GLU A 259 -24.01 25.16 -5.52
N GLY A 260 -24.24 26.22 -4.74
CA GLY A 260 -25.44 27.07 -4.77
C GLY A 260 -26.72 26.43 -4.26
N GLN A 261 -26.76 25.11 -4.01
CA GLN A 261 -27.99 24.39 -3.68
C GLN A 261 -28.56 24.76 -2.29
N ASP A 262 -27.74 25.18 -1.34
CA ASP A 262 -28.17 25.64 -0.02
C ASP A 262 -28.34 27.17 0.09
N GLY A 263 -28.04 27.88 -0.98
CA GLY A 263 -28.22 29.33 -1.10
C GLY A 263 -26.94 30.15 -0.92
N ASP A 264 -25.78 29.52 -0.74
CA ASP A 264 -24.46 30.15 -0.74
C ASP A 264 -23.50 29.34 -1.63
N LEU A 265 -22.22 29.24 -1.32
CA LEU A 265 -21.20 28.59 -2.17
C LEU A 265 -21.42 27.08 -2.25
N TYR A 266 -20.72 26.27 -1.47
CA TYR A 266 -20.85 24.81 -1.50
C TYR A 266 -21.41 24.30 -0.18
N GLY A 267 -22.41 23.40 -0.26
CA GLY A 267 -22.94 22.64 0.87
C GLY A 267 -22.77 21.13 0.66
N ILE A 268 -22.83 20.35 1.74
CA ILE A 268 -22.67 18.89 1.72
C ILE A 268 -24.02 18.21 1.63
N TYR A 269 -24.18 17.35 0.63
CA TYR A 269 -25.39 16.59 0.35
C TYR A 269 -25.13 15.08 0.33
N GLY A 270 -26.19 14.30 0.49
CA GLY A 270 -26.10 12.84 0.47
C GLY A 270 -27.36 12.17 -0.04
N GLN A 271 -27.19 10.93 -0.54
CA GLN A 271 -28.26 10.08 -1.06
C GLN A 271 -28.01 8.61 -0.73
N PHE A 272 -29.04 7.92 -0.25
CA PHE A 272 -29.04 6.47 -0.04
C PHE A 272 -29.50 5.73 -1.29
N PHE A 273 -28.92 4.56 -1.51
CA PHE A 273 -29.24 3.66 -2.62
C PHE A 273 -29.35 2.22 -2.12
N ASN A 274 -30.16 1.41 -2.80
CA ASN A 274 -30.12 -0.04 -2.65
C ASN A 274 -29.02 -0.65 -3.53
N ASP A 275 -28.78 -1.97 -3.42
CA ASP A 275 -27.76 -2.70 -4.19
C ASP A 275 -27.94 -2.66 -5.72
N SER A 276 -29.08 -2.19 -6.21
CA SER A 276 -29.38 -2.04 -7.65
C SER A 276 -29.36 -0.58 -8.11
N ALA A 277 -28.72 0.32 -7.34
CA ALA A 277 -28.65 1.76 -7.59
C ALA A 277 -30.01 2.47 -7.64
N THR A 278 -31.04 1.93 -7.02
CA THR A 278 -32.31 2.65 -6.87
C THR A 278 -32.21 3.58 -5.67
N LYS A 279 -32.52 4.88 -5.85
CA LYS A 279 -32.52 5.88 -4.79
C LYS A 279 -33.52 5.50 -3.69
N ILE A 280 -33.09 5.59 -2.44
CA ILE A 280 -33.94 5.42 -1.24
C ILE A 280 -34.14 6.80 -0.63
N GLY A 281 -35.39 7.28 -0.66
CA GLY A 281 -35.69 8.65 -0.25
C GLY A 281 -35.23 9.70 -1.26
N SER A 282 -35.16 10.94 -0.81
CA SER A 282 -34.62 12.07 -1.60
C SER A 282 -33.22 12.44 -1.12
N GLU A 283 -32.42 13.08 -1.96
CA GLU A 283 -31.18 13.70 -1.52
C GLU A 283 -31.46 14.74 -0.43
N PHE A 284 -30.52 14.92 0.49
CA PHE A 284 -30.68 15.80 1.62
C PHE A 284 -29.36 16.47 2.00
N ARG A 285 -29.45 17.66 2.61
CA ARG A 285 -28.29 18.40 3.09
C ARG A 285 -27.80 17.85 4.43
N ILE A 286 -26.49 17.62 4.54
CA ILE A 286 -25.82 17.06 5.71
C ILE A 286 -25.36 18.17 6.66
N ASN A 287 -24.63 19.19 6.18
CA ASN A 287 -24.21 20.33 6.97
C ASN A 287 -25.41 21.14 7.48
N SER A 288 -25.25 21.86 8.58
CA SER A 288 -26.26 22.77 9.13
C SER A 288 -25.94 24.22 8.82
N THR A 289 -24.67 24.58 8.91
CA THR A 289 -24.14 25.88 8.50
C THR A 289 -24.13 25.98 6.99
N THR A 290 -24.64 27.10 6.44
CA THR A 290 -24.73 27.34 5.00
C THR A 290 -23.89 28.53 4.55
N THR A 291 -23.16 29.16 5.48
CA THR A 291 -22.28 30.27 5.15
C THR A 291 -20.91 29.77 4.71
N GLY A 292 -20.42 30.26 3.60
CA GLY A 292 -19.13 29.87 3.04
C GLY A 292 -19.17 28.54 2.31
N SER A 293 -18.01 27.94 2.12
CA SER A 293 -17.88 26.65 1.42
C SER A 293 -17.68 25.50 2.41
N GLN A 294 -18.47 24.46 2.24
CA GLN A 294 -18.26 23.14 2.83
C GLN A 294 -17.83 22.22 1.71
N LEU A 295 -16.63 21.62 1.84
CA LEU A 295 -15.97 20.89 0.74
C LEU A 295 -15.36 19.57 1.24
N TYR A 296 -15.08 18.67 0.30
CA TYR A 296 -14.39 17.39 0.52
C TYR A 296 -15.09 16.53 1.58
N PRO A 297 -16.37 16.14 1.35
CA PRO A 297 -17.05 15.25 2.25
C PRO A 297 -16.44 13.86 2.23
N GLU A 298 -16.23 13.30 3.42
CA GLU A 298 -15.77 11.94 3.63
C GLU A 298 -16.75 11.25 4.58
N VAL A 299 -17.17 10.04 4.23
CA VAL A 299 -18.19 9.32 4.99
C VAL A 299 -17.70 7.95 5.43
N ASN A 300 -18.12 7.53 6.64
CA ASN A 300 -17.89 6.16 7.09
C ASN A 300 -19.07 5.68 7.95
N GLN A 301 -19.38 4.37 7.92
CA GLN A 301 -20.40 3.78 8.76
C GLN A 301 -19.81 3.36 10.10
N LEU A 302 -20.42 3.83 11.19
CA LEU A 302 -20.01 3.51 12.55
C LEU A 302 -20.53 2.14 12.98
N SER A 303 -19.91 1.54 13.99
CA SER A 303 -20.28 0.23 14.53
C SER A 303 -21.70 0.18 15.14
N ASP A 304 -22.31 1.34 15.43
CA ASP A 304 -23.70 1.44 15.88
C ASP A 304 -24.73 1.56 14.73
N GLY A 305 -24.24 1.49 13.48
CA GLY A 305 -25.03 1.57 12.26
C GLY A 305 -25.27 2.99 11.75
N GLY A 306 -24.99 4.04 12.54
CA GLY A 306 -25.03 5.43 12.08
C GLY A 306 -23.88 5.74 11.10
N LEU A 307 -23.95 6.89 10.45
CA LEU A 307 -22.92 7.37 9.54
C LEU A 307 -22.28 8.62 10.14
N ILE A 308 -20.97 8.75 10.01
CA ILE A 308 -20.24 9.99 10.26
C ILE A 308 -19.82 10.58 8.92
N VAL A 309 -20.15 11.85 8.70
CA VAL A 309 -19.71 12.59 7.51
C VAL A 309 -18.87 13.75 7.99
N ALA A 310 -17.64 13.86 7.48
CA ALA A 310 -16.73 14.97 7.78
C ALA A 310 -16.53 15.84 6.53
N TRP A 311 -16.21 17.12 6.73
CA TRP A 311 -15.91 18.08 5.66
C TRP A 311 -14.99 19.19 6.17
N GLN A 312 -14.34 19.90 5.25
CA GLN A 312 -13.72 21.17 5.59
C GLN A 312 -14.74 22.32 5.44
N ASP A 313 -14.68 23.30 6.35
CA ASP A 313 -15.56 24.46 6.39
C ASP A 313 -14.73 25.75 6.42
N SER A 314 -15.05 26.68 5.53
CA SER A 314 -14.32 27.94 5.40
C SER A 314 -14.78 29.07 6.33
N SER A 315 -15.76 28.80 7.23
CA SER A 315 -16.42 29.86 7.99
C SER A 315 -16.52 29.65 9.50
N LEU A 316 -16.41 28.42 9.98
CA LEU A 316 -16.84 28.07 11.35
C LEU A 316 -15.74 28.14 12.42
N ASP A 317 -14.46 27.96 12.10
CA ASP A 317 -13.41 27.84 13.10
C ASP A 317 -12.81 29.19 13.54
N GLY A 318 -13.15 30.27 12.84
CA GLY A 318 -12.73 31.64 13.18
C GLY A 318 -11.37 32.08 12.66
N SER A 319 -10.66 31.22 11.91
CA SER A 319 -9.42 31.54 11.21
C SER A 319 -9.60 31.38 9.69
N ASN A 320 -9.11 30.30 9.09
CA ASN A 320 -9.32 29.98 7.69
C ASN A 320 -10.30 28.79 7.57
N GLU A 321 -9.87 27.67 7.02
CA GLU A 321 -10.64 26.43 7.00
C GLU A 321 -10.41 25.64 8.29
N GLY A 322 -11.49 25.07 8.83
CA GLY A 322 -11.48 24.05 9.88
C GLY A 322 -12.16 22.77 9.42
N VAL A 323 -12.01 21.70 10.15
CA VAL A 323 -12.63 20.39 9.83
C VAL A 323 -13.76 20.09 10.80
N PHE A 324 -14.92 19.72 10.23
CA PHE A 324 -16.19 19.50 10.95
C PHE A 324 -16.80 18.16 10.56
N ALA A 325 -17.74 17.69 11.39
CA ALA A 325 -18.49 16.48 11.10
C ALA A 325 -19.93 16.54 11.61
N GLN A 326 -20.80 15.73 10.99
CA GLN A 326 -22.16 15.47 11.41
C GLN A 326 -22.43 13.98 11.42
N LYS A 327 -23.01 13.49 12.50
CA LYS A 327 -23.55 12.13 12.56
C LYS A 327 -24.97 12.12 12.02
N ILE A 328 -25.28 11.10 11.18
CA ILE A 328 -26.63 10.86 10.65
C ILE A 328 -27.04 9.41 10.88
N ASP A 329 -28.34 9.13 10.91
CA ASP A 329 -28.86 7.76 10.88
C ASP A 329 -29.01 7.24 9.44
N VAL A 330 -29.33 5.96 9.28
CA VAL A 330 -29.56 5.32 7.97
C VAL A 330 -30.83 5.80 7.24
N LEU A 331 -31.57 6.72 7.81
CA LEU A 331 -32.70 7.40 7.19
C LEU A 331 -32.33 8.85 6.77
N GLY A 332 -31.10 9.29 7.05
CA GLY A 332 -30.62 10.64 6.77
C GLY A 332 -30.98 11.70 7.84
N ASN A 333 -31.52 11.29 8.99
CA ASN A 333 -31.78 12.23 10.07
C ASN A 333 -30.47 12.56 10.81
N LYS A 334 -30.25 13.84 11.08
CA LYS A 334 -29.10 14.29 11.87
C LYS A 334 -29.21 13.81 13.33
N ILE A 335 -28.13 13.27 13.85
CA ILE A 335 -27.99 12.87 15.25
C ILE A 335 -27.07 13.89 15.95
N GLY A 336 -27.65 14.67 16.87
CA GLY A 336 -26.92 15.77 17.50
C GLY A 336 -26.70 16.98 16.56
N THR A 337 -25.76 17.82 16.90
CA THR A 337 -25.33 18.99 16.11
C THR A 337 -24.01 18.67 15.39
N GLU A 338 -23.74 19.41 14.32
CA GLU A 338 -22.38 19.40 13.73
C GLU A 338 -21.35 19.85 14.77
N PHE A 339 -20.14 19.32 14.68
CA PHE A 339 -19.07 19.54 15.65
C PHE A 339 -17.70 19.61 14.99
N GLN A 340 -16.79 20.35 15.62
CA GLN A 340 -15.43 20.53 15.14
C GLN A 340 -14.56 19.31 15.50
N LEU A 341 -13.77 18.85 14.55
CA LEU A 341 -12.86 17.71 14.71
C LEU A 341 -11.51 18.14 15.29
N ASN A 342 -10.90 19.22 14.75
CA ASN A 342 -9.62 19.78 15.18
C ASN A 342 -9.72 20.56 16.49
N ASP A 343 -8.61 20.59 17.24
CA ASP A 343 -8.41 21.48 18.40
C ASP A 343 -7.57 22.71 18.02
N TYR A 344 -6.55 22.50 17.17
CA TYR A 344 -5.74 23.59 16.65
C TYR A 344 -6.50 24.30 15.54
N SER A 345 -6.75 25.62 15.73
CA SER A 345 -7.58 26.44 14.84
C SER A 345 -6.82 27.65 14.26
N THR A 346 -5.47 27.61 14.27
CA THR A 346 -4.66 28.64 13.61
C THR A 346 -4.36 28.19 12.17
N ASP A 347 -4.51 29.10 11.21
CA ASP A 347 -4.41 28.79 9.78
C ASP A 347 -5.41 27.70 9.33
N ALA A 348 -5.14 27.03 8.21
CA ALA A 348 -6.07 26.11 7.57
C ALA A 348 -5.90 24.67 8.06
N GLN A 349 -7.02 24.03 8.41
CA GLN A 349 -7.14 22.58 8.55
C GLN A 349 -8.06 22.07 7.44
N THR A 350 -7.52 21.19 6.60
CA THR A 350 -8.14 20.81 5.32
C THR A 350 -8.14 19.31 5.09
N THR A 351 -8.90 18.87 4.09
CA THR A 351 -8.88 17.51 3.60
C THR A 351 -9.09 16.49 4.73
N PRO A 352 -10.22 16.55 5.43
CA PRO A 352 -10.52 15.58 6.47
C PRO A 352 -10.71 14.19 5.86
N PHE A 353 -10.39 13.16 6.63
CA PHE A 353 -10.77 11.78 6.38
C PHE A 353 -11.28 11.15 7.67
N VAL A 354 -12.26 10.25 7.58
CA VAL A 354 -12.81 9.53 8.72
C VAL A 354 -12.76 8.03 8.50
N GLN A 355 -12.31 7.29 9.51
CA GLN A 355 -12.29 5.83 9.54
C GLN A 355 -12.98 5.32 10.79
N SER A 356 -14.04 4.54 10.63
CA SER A 356 -14.68 3.84 11.75
C SER A 356 -13.74 2.77 12.32
N LEU A 357 -13.85 2.54 13.62
CA LEU A 357 -13.04 1.55 14.34
C LEU A 357 -13.89 0.34 14.73
N LYS A 358 -13.38 -0.86 14.49
CA LYS A 358 -13.99 -2.13 14.96
C LYS A 358 -14.18 -2.13 16.48
N SER A 359 -13.32 -1.40 17.20
CA SER A 359 -13.43 -1.18 18.65
C SER A 359 -14.54 -0.22 19.06
N GLY A 360 -15.23 0.38 18.11
CA GLY A 360 -16.23 1.43 18.32
C GLY A 360 -15.64 2.84 18.24
N GLY A 361 -16.48 3.78 17.79
CA GLY A 361 -16.05 5.13 17.47
C GLY A 361 -15.38 5.24 16.11
N PHE A 362 -14.62 6.31 15.93
CA PHE A 362 -13.89 6.58 14.68
C PHE A 362 -12.63 7.38 14.96
N ILE A 363 -11.75 7.42 13.97
CA ILE A 363 -10.63 8.34 13.89
C ILE A 363 -10.87 9.33 12.75
N ALA A 364 -10.55 10.60 12.99
CA ALA A 364 -10.52 11.62 11.96
C ALA A 364 -9.09 12.08 11.77
N THR A 365 -8.69 12.37 10.52
CA THR A 365 -7.38 12.94 10.18
C THR A 365 -7.55 14.11 9.23
N TRP A 366 -6.58 15.02 9.20
CA TRP A 366 -6.60 16.21 8.34
C TRP A 366 -5.20 16.76 8.13
N ASN A 367 -5.05 17.59 7.10
CA ASN A 367 -3.89 18.44 6.95
C ASN A 367 -4.02 19.66 7.85
N SER A 368 -2.96 20.04 8.56
CA SER A 368 -2.91 21.24 9.37
C SER A 368 -1.71 22.09 8.99
N ASN A 369 -1.96 23.35 8.63
CA ASN A 369 -0.90 24.26 8.21
C ASN A 369 -0.16 24.83 9.42
N GLY A 370 1.17 24.68 9.43
CA GLY A 370 2.08 25.29 10.42
C GLY A 370 2.05 24.68 11.81
N GLN A 371 1.18 23.71 12.11
CA GLN A 371 1.02 23.14 13.46
C GLN A 371 2.24 22.35 13.92
N ASP A 372 2.96 21.69 13.01
CA ASP A 372 4.21 20.96 13.31
C ASP A 372 5.48 21.84 13.20
N GLY A 373 5.31 23.11 12.85
CA GLY A 373 6.38 24.11 12.75
C GLY A 373 6.90 24.34 11.33
N SER A 374 6.36 23.65 10.31
CA SER A 374 6.69 23.86 8.90
C SER A 374 5.46 23.56 8.05
N GLY A 375 5.26 24.02 6.86
CA GLY A 375 4.23 23.72 5.89
C GLY A 375 2.96 22.98 6.37
N LEU A 376 2.54 21.97 5.65
CA LEU A 376 1.44 21.09 6.03
C LEU A 376 1.96 19.86 6.80
N GLY A 377 1.41 19.61 7.99
CA GLY A 377 1.54 18.34 8.72
C GLY A 377 0.22 17.61 8.79
N ILE A 378 0.24 16.31 9.09
CA ILE A 378 -0.96 15.50 9.21
C ILE A 378 -1.24 15.22 10.68
N PHE A 379 -2.47 15.55 11.09
CA PHE A 379 -2.95 15.40 12.45
C PHE A 379 -4.21 14.54 12.50
N GLY A 380 -4.50 14.01 13.67
CA GLY A 380 -5.68 13.17 13.86
C GLY A 380 -6.20 13.23 15.28
N GLN A 381 -7.47 12.85 15.44
CA GLN A 381 -8.17 12.77 16.70
C GLN A 381 -9.08 11.54 16.71
N ARG A 382 -9.09 10.82 17.83
CA ARG A 382 -10.03 9.71 18.05
C ARG A 382 -11.32 10.23 18.68
N PHE A 383 -12.44 9.60 18.28
CA PHE A 383 -13.79 9.91 18.77
C PHE A 383 -14.51 8.64 19.19
N ASP A 384 -15.45 8.75 20.13
CA ASP A 384 -16.42 7.70 20.43
C ASP A 384 -17.59 7.70 19.38
N ASN A 385 -18.49 6.72 19.46
CA ASN A 385 -19.64 6.65 18.56
C ASN A 385 -20.61 7.85 18.67
N SER A 386 -20.51 8.65 19.73
CA SER A 386 -21.34 9.84 19.95
C SER A 386 -20.70 11.12 19.41
N GLY A 387 -19.45 11.05 18.91
CA GLY A 387 -18.67 12.19 18.43
C GLY A 387 -17.93 12.94 19.54
N ASN A 388 -17.79 12.36 20.75
CA ASN A 388 -16.95 12.97 21.79
C ASN A 388 -15.50 12.59 21.56
N LYS A 389 -14.58 13.56 21.75
CA LYS A 389 -13.12 13.35 21.65
C LYS A 389 -12.65 12.34 22.70
N VAL A 390 -11.79 11.41 22.27
CA VAL A 390 -11.15 10.39 23.11
C VAL A 390 -9.64 10.59 23.06
N GLY A 391 -9.05 11.04 24.16
CA GLY A 391 -7.63 11.43 24.21
C GLY A 391 -7.38 12.78 23.53
N ASP A 392 -6.11 13.07 23.31
CA ASP A 392 -5.65 14.33 22.72
C ASP A 392 -5.46 14.18 21.21
N GLU A 393 -5.50 15.30 20.49
CA GLU A 393 -5.07 15.41 19.11
C GLU A 393 -3.61 14.99 18.98
N PHE A 394 -3.24 14.29 17.91
CA PHE A 394 -1.90 13.73 17.74
C PHE A 394 -1.38 13.90 16.31
N GLN A 395 -0.06 14.01 16.17
CA GLN A 395 0.61 14.09 14.88
C GLN A 395 0.86 12.71 14.29
N ILE A 396 0.52 12.53 13.01
CA ILE A 396 0.65 11.28 12.27
C ILE A 396 2.06 11.14 11.70
N ASN A 397 2.53 12.08 10.88
CA ASN A 397 3.88 12.09 10.32
C ASN A 397 4.94 12.28 11.42
N SER A 398 6.17 11.80 11.15
CA SER A 398 7.33 12.05 12.03
C SER A 398 8.32 13.00 11.37
N TYR A 399 8.38 12.99 10.04
CA TYR A 399 9.12 13.98 9.27
C TYR A 399 8.31 15.25 9.17
N THR A 400 8.89 16.40 9.54
CA THR A 400 8.19 17.69 9.68
C THR A 400 8.77 18.82 8.81
N ASN A 401 9.74 18.51 7.94
CA ASN A 401 10.22 19.50 6.98
C ASN A 401 9.33 19.50 5.74
N SER A 402 9.04 20.70 5.21
CA SER A 402 8.16 20.87 4.04
C SER A 402 6.75 20.29 4.26
N ASP A 403 6.04 19.95 3.20
CA ASP A 403 4.65 19.51 3.24
C ASP A 403 4.51 18.00 3.38
N GLN A 404 3.69 17.55 4.32
CA GLN A 404 3.11 16.22 4.36
C GLN A 404 1.61 16.36 4.13
N LYS A 405 1.11 15.69 3.08
CA LYS A 405 -0.27 15.86 2.60
C LYS A 405 -1.07 14.57 2.74
N ASN A 406 -2.16 14.66 3.48
CA ASN A 406 -3.23 13.68 3.45
C ASN A 406 -3.83 13.69 2.03
N PRO A 407 -3.93 12.56 1.33
CA PRO A 407 -4.64 12.52 0.05
C PRO A 407 -6.14 12.77 0.25
N HIS A 408 -6.82 13.18 -0.80
CA HIS A 408 -8.26 13.45 -0.78
C HIS A 408 -9.12 12.17 -0.70
N ARG A 409 -8.55 10.95 -0.59
CA ARG A 409 -9.29 9.70 -0.64
C ARG A 409 -8.59 8.59 0.11
N HIS A 410 -9.31 7.88 0.93
CA HIS A 410 -8.99 6.62 1.59
C HIS A 410 -7.51 6.41 2.01
N PRO A 411 -6.91 7.38 2.74
CA PRO A 411 -5.53 7.26 3.21
C PRO A 411 -5.36 6.30 4.38
N ILE A 412 -6.47 5.84 4.97
CA ILE A 412 -6.47 5.06 6.20
C ILE A 412 -7.26 3.77 5.99
N SER A 413 -6.74 2.69 6.57
CA SER A 413 -7.46 1.42 6.64
C SER A 413 -7.24 0.78 8.00
N GLU A 414 -8.31 0.26 8.63
CA GLU A 414 -8.19 -0.54 9.84
C GLU A 414 -7.89 -1.98 9.47
N LEU A 415 -6.71 -2.45 9.84
CA LEU A 415 -6.22 -3.79 9.58
C LEU A 415 -7.03 -4.84 10.36
N GLU A 416 -6.92 -6.11 9.98
CA GLU A 416 -7.63 -7.19 10.67
C GLU A 416 -7.26 -7.32 12.15
N ASN A 417 -6.02 -7.00 12.50
CA ASN A 417 -5.54 -7.01 13.88
C ASN A 417 -5.98 -5.78 14.71
N GLY A 418 -6.82 -4.89 14.16
CA GLY A 418 -7.33 -3.69 14.82
C GLY A 418 -6.35 -2.50 14.81
N ASN A 419 -5.16 -2.63 14.24
CA ASN A 419 -4.27 -1.51 14.01
C ASN A 419 -4.76 -0.69 12.80
N LEU A 420 -4.32 0.57 12.71
CA LEU A 420 -4.54 1.39 11.51
C LEU A 420 -3.26 1.51 10.70
N VAL A 421 -3.36 1.42 9.40
CA VAL A 421 -2.34 1.95 8.49
C VAL A 421 -2.82 3.31 7.97
N MET A 422 -1.93 4.30 8.01
CA MET A 422 -2.16 5.65 7.50
C MET A 422 -1.08 5.96 6.47
N THR A 423 -1.48 6.54 5.32
CA THR A 423 -0.60 6.83 4.18
C THR A 423 -0.68 8.30 3.79
N TRP A 424 0.42 8.86 3.29
CA TRP A 424 0.49 10.26 2.87
C TRP A 424 1.57 10.48 1.82
N SER A 425 1.52 11.64 1.19
CA SER A 425 2.61 12.14 0.35
C SER A 425 3.47 13.10 1.16
N SER A 426 4.79 12.92 1.14
CA SER A 426 5.75 13.75 1.88
C SER A 426 6.76 14.39 0.94
N SER A 427 6.87 15.71 0.99
CA SER A 427 7.83 16.46 0.18
C SER A 427 9.24 16.31 0.71
N GLU A 428 10.19 16.05 -0.19
CA GLU A 428 11.65 16.01 0.05
C GLU A 428 12.14 14.92 1.03
N GLN A 429 11.25 14.08 1.56
CA GLN A 429 11.64 13.09 2.58
C GLN A 429 12.42 11.92 1.99
N ASP A 430 12.19 11.53 0.73
CA ASP A 430 12.93 10.48 0.02
C ASP A 430 14.13 11.01 -0.79
N GLY A 431 14.36 12.32 -0.74
CA GLY A 431 15.49 13.00 -1.37
C GLY A 431 15.21 13.64 -2.73
N ASP A 432 13.96 13.61 -3.19
CA ASP A 432 13.45 14.32 -4.37
C ASP A 432 12.11 15.01 -4.02
N ASP A 433 11.22 15.24 -4.96
CA ASP A 433 9.96 15.99 -4.78
C ASP A 433 9.02 15.36 -3.72
N TYR A 434 7.98 14.65 -4.12
CA TYR A 434 7.06 13.95 -3.21
C TYR A 434 7.26 12.44 -3.29
N GLY A 435 7.44 11.81 -2.12
CA GLY A 435 7.40 10.36 -1.95
C GLY A 435 6.17 9.93 -1.14
N VAL A 436 5.78 8.67 -1.26
CA VAL A 436 4.68 8.07 -0.50
C VAL A 436 5.22 7.39 0.75
N PHE A 437 4.64 7.73 1.89
CA PHE A 437 4.99 7.21 3.21
C PHE A 437 3.78 6.62 3.93
N ALA A 438 4.04 5.74 4.87
CA ALA A 438 3.02 5.12 5.70
C ALA A 438 3.49 4.89 7.14
N GLN A 439 2.53 4.84 8.07
CA GLN A 439 2.77 4.51 9.47
C GLN A 439 1.65 3.61 9.98
N ILE A 440 2.00 2.60 10.78
CA ILE A 440 1.03 1.77 11.48
C ILE A 440 0.83 2.30 12.90
N PHE A 441 -0.43 2.32 13.33
CA PHE A 441 -0.83 2.79 14.66
C PHE A 441 -1.60 1.72 15.42
N ASP A 442 -1.27 1.58 16.71
CA ASP A 442 -2.13 0.93 17.69
C ASP A 442 -3.15 1.97 18.19
N VAL A 443 -4.41 1.72 17.92
CA VAL A 443 -5.52 2.60 18.35
C VAL A 443 -6.16 2.12 19.65
N GLY A 444 -5.47 1.26 20.38
CA GLY A 444 -6.03 0.60 21.56
C GLY A 444 -7.07 -0.43 21.13
N ALA A 445 -6.66 -1.30 20.21
CA ALA A 445 -7.46 -2.44 19.81
C ALA A 445 -8.07 -3.09 21.05
N THR A 446 -9.34 -3.36 20.95
CA THR A 446 -10.17 -4.00 21.95
C THR A 446 -9.39 -4.78 22.99
N ASN A 447 -9.38 -4.28 24.22
CA ASN A 447 -9.08 -5.17 25.36
C ASN A 447 -9.81 -6.48 25.06
N VAL A 448 -9.09 -7.61 25.19
CA VAL A 448 -9.75 -8.92 25.21
C VAL A 448 -10.72 -8.88 26.40
N ASP A 449 -11.84 -8.22 26.20
CA ASP A 449 -12.89 -8.04 27.18
C ASP A 449 -13.83 -9.24 27.03
N LEU A 450 -13.91 -10.04 28.08
CA LEU A 450 -14.76 -11.22 28.16
C LEU A 450 -16.02 -10.95 28.99
N THR A 451 -16.31 -9.70 29.30
CA THR A 451 -17.43 -9.35 30.21
C THR A 451 -18.80 -9.46 29.57
N THR A 452 -18.88 -9.42 28.22
CA THR A 452 -20.13 -9.62 27.46
C THR A 452 -19.98 -10.71 26.42
N MET A 453 -21.10 -11.28 25.96
CA MET A 453 -21.08 -12.29 24.88
C MET A 453 -20.52 -11.71 23.57
N SER A 454 -20.88 -10.48 23.23
CA SER A 454 -20.38 -9.78 22.04
C SER A 454 -18.88 -9.56 22.11
N ASN A 455 -18.38 -9.08 23.25
CA ASN A 455 -16.94 -8.83 23.47
C ASN A 455 -16.14 -10.15 23.46
N SER A 456 -16.71 -11.22 24.02
CA SER A 456 -16.10 -12.56 23.97
C SER A 456 -15.98 -13.09 22.53
N GLN A 457 -16.97 -12.81 21.68
CA GLN A 457 -16.96 -13.22 20.28
C GLN A 457 -15.92 -12.42 19.46
N SER A 458 -15.81 -11.13 19.71
CA SER A 458 -14.76 -10.26 19.14
C SER A 458 -13.37 -10.69 19.60
N ALA A 459 -13.21 -11.06 20.87
CA ALA A 459 -11.95 -11.58 21.41
C ALA A 459 -11.51 -12.89 20.73
N ILE A 460 -12.46 -13.79 20.43
CA ILE A 460 -12.17 -15.04 19.70
C ILE A 460 -11.66 -14.71 18.28
N SER A 461 -12.34 -13.85 17.54
CA SER A 461 -11.93 -13.44 16.20
C SER A 461 -10.54 -12.78 16.19
N LEU A 462 -10.25 -11.97 17.20
CA LEU A 462 -8.94 -11.32 17.37
C LEU A 462 -7.82 -12.34 17.60
N VAL A 463 -8.06 -13.34 18.46
CA VAL A 463 -7.11 -14.44 18.72
C VAL A 463 -6.92 -15.31 17.49
N ASP A 464 -7.99 -15.60 16.75
CA ASP A 464 -7.91 -16.37 15.50
C ASP A 464 -7.08 -15.63 14.44
N SER A 465 -7.27 -14.33 14.27
CA SER A 465 -6.47 -13.49 13.38
C SER A 465 -4.99 -13.46 13.80
N ALA A 466 -4.71 -13.32 15.10
CA ALA A 466 -3.34 -13.37 15.63
C ALA A 466 -2.67 -14.73 15.37
N LEU A 467 -3.41 -15.85 15.50
CA LEU A 467 -2.93 -17.19 15.20
C LEU A 467 -2.68 -17.40 13.71
N GLN A 468 -3.52 -16.87 12.82
CA GLN A 468 -3.32 -16.91 11.38
C GLN A 468 -2.05 -16.15 10.99
N ASN A 469 -1.86 -14.95 11.51
CA ASN A 469 -0.65 -14.15 11.29
C ASN A 469 0.62 -14.90 11.76
N LEU A 470 0.59 -15.49 12.95
CA LEU A 470 1.69 -16.28 13.47
C LEU A 470 1.99 -17.52 12.60
N ASN A 471 0.95 -18.20 12.12
CA ASN A 471 1.10 -19.36 11.22
C ASN A 471 1.67 -18.96 9.86
N SER A 472 1.26 -17.83 9.31
CA SER A 472 1.82 -17.26 8.06
C SER A 472 3.32 -16.94 8.21
N GLN A 473 3.71 -16.30 9.32
CA GLN A 473 5.13 -16.06 9.62
C GLN A 473 5.93 -17.35 9.75
N ARG A 474 5.39 -18.37 10.42
CA ARG A 474 6.03 -19.70 10.52
C ARG A 474 6.19 -20.36 9.17
N ALA A 475 5.21 -20.24 8.28
CA ALA A 475 5.29 -20.76 6.92
C ALA A 475 6.38 -20.04 6.10
N SER A 476 6.45 -18.72 6.19
CA SER A 476 7.51 -17.91 5.56
C SER A 476 8.91 -18.30 6.06
N LEU A 477 9.09 -18.44 7.37
CA LEU A 477 10.37 -18.87 7.96
C LEU A 477 10.72 -20.30 7.52
N GLY A 478 9.73 -21.20 7.41
CA GLY A 478 9.92 -22.54 6.87
C GLY A 478 10.39 -22.53 5.41
N ALA A 479 9.81 -21.68 4.58
CA ALA A 479 10.22 -21.52 3.19
C ALA A 479 11.65 -20.98 3.07
N ILE A 480 12.03 -20.00 3.91
CA ILE A 480 13.40 -19.48 3.98
C ILE A 480 14.38 -20.57 4.39
N SER A 481 14.06 -21.35 5.43
CA SER A 481 14.89 -22.47 5.88
C SER A 481 15.13 -23.47 4.75
N ASN A 482 14.08 -23.91 4.06
CA ASN A 482 14.19 -24.81 2.91
C ASN A 482 15.05 -24.22 1.78
N ARG A 483 14.91 -22.93 1.50
CA ARG A 483 15.72 -22.22 0.49
C ARG A 483 17.19 -22.20 0.88
N LEU A 484 17.50 -21.93 2.14
CA LEU A 484 18.87 -21.96 2.66
C LEU A 484 19.47 -23.36 2.57
N ASP A 485 18.72 -24.41 2.90
CA ASP A 485 19.19 -25.82 2.77
C ASP A 485 19.52 -26.16 1.32
N HIS A 486 18.70 -25.75 0.35
CA HIS A 486 18.99 -25.89 -1.08
C HIS A 486 20.24 -25.13 -1.51
N ILE A 487 20.43 -23.90 -1.03
CA ILE A 487 21.63 -23.08 -1.33
C ILE A 487 22.88 -23.74 -0.78
N VAL A 488 22.84 -24.22 0.46
CA VAL A 488 23.97 -24.95 1.09
C VAL A 488 24.32 -26.21 0.28
N ALA A 489 23.32 -26.99 -0.10
CA ALA A 489 23.51 -28.19 -0.93
C ALA A 489 24.12 -27.83 -2.31
N TYR A 490 23.60 -26.80 -2.96
CA TYR A 490 24.13 -26.31 -4.24
C TYR A 490 25.58 -25.85 -4.13
N ASN A 491 25.90 -25.02 -3.14
CA ASN A 491 27.27 -24.51 -2.93
C ASN A 491 28.26 -25.64 -2.59
N THR A 492 27.81 -26.63 -1.81
CA THR A 492 28.63 -27.83 -1.49
C THR A 492 28.93 -28.65 -2.76
N ASN A 493 27.94 -28.85 -3.62
CA ASN A 493 28.13 -29.54 -4.90
C ASN A 493 29.05 -28.75 -5.84
N ALA A 494 28.87 -27.43 -5.92
CA ALA A 494 29.72 -26.55 -6.71
C ALA A 494 31.20 -26.59 -6.24
N ALA A 495 31.43 -26.48 -4.94
CA ALA A 495 32.75 -26.59 -4.34
C ALA A 495 33.42 -27.95 -4.64
N THR A 496 32.64 -29.04 -4.54
CA THR A 496 33.12 -30.38 -4.87
C THR A 496 33.51 -30.48 -6.35
N ASN A 497 32.70 -29.94 -7.26
CA ASN A 497 32.97 -29.95 -8.69
C ASN A 497 34.20 -29.09 -9.04
N VAL A 498 34.36 -27.92 -8.42
CA VAL A 498 35.55 -27.06 -8.58
C VAL A 498 36.77 -27.79 -8.07
N SER A 499 36.75 -28.43 -6.90
CA SER A 499 37.85 -29.22 -6.36
C SER A 499 38.26 -30.38 -7.27
N LYS A 500 37.27 -31.09 -7.82
CA LYS A 500 37.52 -32.19 -8.81
C LYS A 500 38.14 -31.63 -10.10
N SER A 501 37.68 -30.47 -10.57
CA SER A 501 38.22 -29.84 -11.77
C SER A 501 39.63 -29.33 -11.54
N LEU A 502 39.93 -28.76 -10.38
CA LEU A 502 41.25 -28.34 -9.97
C LEU A 502 42.23 -29.56 -9.89
N GLY A 503 41.75 -30.65 -9.25
CA GLY A 503 42.51 -31.90 -9.20
C GLY A 503 42.86 -32.43 -10.58
N ARG A 504 41.93 -32.45 -11.54
CA ARG A 504 42.17 -32.88 -12.93
C ARG A 504 43.20 -32.00 -13.64
N ILE A 505 43.16 -30.66 -13.41
CA ILE A 505 44.13 -29.72 -14.00
C ILE A 505 45.53 -29.98 -13.41
N GLN A 506 45.63 -30.10 -12.09
CA GLN A 506 46.88 -30.39 -11.40
C GLN A 506 47.47 -31.75 -11.81
N ASP A 507 46.65 -32.79 -11.91
CA ASP A 507 47.09 -34.11 -12.34
C ASP A 507 47.53 -34.12 -13.80
N ALA A 508 46.86 -33.38 -14.69
CA ALA A 508 47.25 -33.21 -16.08
C ALA A 508 48.58 -32.47 -16.22
N ASP A 509 48.82 -31.40 -15.49
CA ASP A 509 50.08 -30.65 -15.44
C ASP A 509 51.22 -31.53 -14.89
N PHE A 510 50.98 -32.27 -13.83
CA PHE A 510 51.94 -33.21 -13.26
C PHE A 510 52.32 -34.35 -14.24
N ALA A 511 51.34 -34.91 -14.95
CA ALA A 511 51.60 -35.92 -15.97
C ALA A 511 52.42 -35.37 -17.16
N ALA A 512 52.09 -34.15 -17.62
CA ALA A 512 52.83 -33.47 -18.70
C ALA A 512 54.27 -33.18 -18.29
N GLU A 513 54.46 -32.64 -17.06
CA GLU A 513 55.80 -32.32 -16.53
C GLU A 513 56.63 -33.62 -16.28
N SER A 514 55.99 -34.65 -15.71
CA SER A 514 56.64 -35.96 -15.51
C SER A 514 57.09 -36.61 -16.84
N THR A 515 56.24 -36.50 -17.89
CA THR A 515 56.57 -36.98 -19.23
C THR A 515 57.73 -36.16 -19.84
N SER A 516 57.72 -34.85 -19.65
CA SER A 516 58.79 -33.96 -20.09
C SER A 516 60.11 -34.26 -19.38
N LEU A 517 60.06 -34.47 -18.07
CA LEU A 517 61.21 -34.88 -17.26
C LEU A 517 61.79 -36.21 -17.73
N ALA A 518 60.97 -37.24 -17.92
CA ALA A 518 61.38 -38.54 -18.41
C ALA A 518 62.00 -38.44 -19.82
N LYS A 519 61.41 -37.67 -20.73
CA LYS A 519 61.94 -37.39 -22.05
C LYS A 519 63.29 -36.75 -21.99
N ASN A 520 63.46 -35.73 -21.14
CA ASN A 520 64.76 -35.04 -20.99
C ASN A 520 65.80 -35.93 -20.36
N GLN A 521 65.48 -36.80 -19.43
CA GLN A 521 66.38 -37.80 -18.87
C GLN A 521 66.86 -38.81 -19.93
N ILE A 522 65.94 -39.34 -20.77
CA ILE A 522 66.27 -40.25 -21.87
C ILE A 522 67.16 -39.54 -22.88
N LEU A 523 66.88 -38.31 -23.28
CA LEU A 523 67.67 -37.53 -24.18
C LEU A 523 69.07 -37.29 -23.61
N GLN A 524 69.22 -36.99 -22.33
CA GLN A 524 70.52 -36.83 -21.65
C GLN A 524 71.34 -38.13 -21.66
N GLN A 525 70.67 -39.26 -21.32
CA GLN A 525 71.35 -40.57 -21.37
C GLN A 525 71.74 -40.95 -22.80
N ALA A 526 70.91 -40.73 -23.79
CA ALA A 526 71.17 -40.99 -25.18
C ALA A 526 72.33 -40.08 -25.70
N SER A 527 72.33 -38.81 -25.36
CA SER A 527 73.38 -37.89 -25.71
C SER A 527 74.77 -38.26 -25.10
N THR A 528 74.73 -38.69 -23.82
CA THR A 528 75.95 -39.15 -23.13
C THR A 528 76.45 -40.44 -23.75
N ALA A 529 75.57 -41.39 -24.11
CA ALA A 529 75.98 -42.61 -24.81
C ALA A 529 76.53 -42.35 -26.21
N MET A 530 75.90 -41.45 -26.97
CA MET A 530 76.40 -41.02 -28.29
C MET A 530 77.74 -40.32 -28.20
N LEU A 531 77.92 -39.48 -27.16
CA LEU A 531 79.24 -38.82 -26.94
C LEU A 531 80.28 -39.84 -26.56
N ALA A 532 80.01 -40.80 -25.73
CA ALA A 532 80.92 -41.92 -25.41
C ALA A 532 81.26 -42.74 -26.65
N GLN A 533 80.26 -43.06 -27.48
CA GLN A 533 80.46 -43.79 -28.75
C GLN A 533 81.29 -42.98 -29.74
N ALA A 534 81.02 -41.68 -29.85
CA ALA A 534 81.81 -40.78 -30.69
C ALA A 534 83.31 -40.68 -30.22
N ASN A 535 83.51 -40.64 -28.90
CA ASN A 535 84.85 -40.66 -28.34
C ASN A 535 85.55 -41.99 -28.54
N ALA A 536 84.90 -43.11 -28.39
CA ALA A 536 85.43 -44.45 -28.69
C ALA A 536 85.78 -44.60 -30.21
N SER A 537 84.89 -44.09 -31.08
CA SER A 537 85.18 -44.07 -32.53
C SER A 537 86.46 -43.22 -32.87
N LYS A 538 86.64 -42.11 -32.18
CA LYS A 538 87.90 -41.31 -32.35
C LYS A 538 89.15 -42.04 -31.85
N GLN A 539 89.01 -42.78 -30.73
CA GLN A 539 90.14 -43.60 -30.24
C GLN A 539 90.47 -44.73 -31.20
N ASN A 540 89.50 -45.41 -31.76
CA ASN A 540 89.68 -46.46 -32.76
C ASN A 540 90.36 -45.91 -34.06
N ILE A 541 90.02 -44.71 -34.48
CA ILE A 541 90.68 -44.03 -35.62
C ILE A 541 92.12 -43.65 -35.28
N LEU A 542 92.38 -43.21 -34.06
CA LEU A 542 93.74 -42.90 -33.60
C LEU A 542 94.63 -44.17 -33.54
N GLU A 543 94.08 -45.30 -33.08
CA GLU A 543 94.76 -46.59 -33.09
C GLU A 543 95.09 -47.08 -34.52
N LEU A 544 94.13 -46.83 -35.48
CA LEU A 544 94.33 -47.19 -36.89
C LEU A 544 95.36 -46.30 -37.60
N LEU A 545 95.62 -45.10 -37.08
CA LEU A 545 96.63 -44.18 -37.63
C LEU A 545 98.06 -44.35 -37.03
N GLN A 546 98.17 -45.14 -35.95
CA GLN A 546 99.45 -45.41 -35.25
C GLN A 546 100.05 -46.80 -35.58
N ASN A 547 99.35 -47.62 -36.40
CA ASN A 547 99.86 -48.84 -36.96
C ASN A 547 100.12 -48.62 -38.49
#